data_2642b6353a420b15dc5644da39bee4bb
#
_entry.id   2642b6353a420b15dc5644da39bee4bb
#
_cell.length_a   1.000
_cell.length_b   1.000
_cell.length_c   1.000
_cell.angle_alpha   90.00
_cell.angle_beta   90.00
_cell.angle_gamma   90.00
#
_symmetry.space_group_name_H-M   'P 1'
#
loop_
_entity.id
_entity.type
_entity.pdbx_description
1 polymer ?
#
loop_
_entity_poly.entity_id
_entity_poly.type
_entity_poly.pdbx_seq_one_letter_code
_entity_poly.pdbx_strand_id
1 'polypeptide(L)'
;MSVIGKIIPVVSNSNFGRISAALCSVKKQDRSYFTYTQELSQPLDRKPEFLNAQQAFEKCLKTGQTVYAQGAAATPTPLLNAMTKVGMAGSMKDIKVVHMHTENVAAYCAPECKDTFRSVSLFMGGNVRAAVADGRADAIPIFLQDIPKLFHRKIIQPDIALIQVSPPDSHGYCSLGTSVDCVRSALVNSKIIIAQINPHMPRTFGDAIIHMSHIDYAVEDNTPLPEHGSSGPSADQLKIGQLIGENLVEDGATLQMGIGSIPDAVLSCLKNHKDLGIHSEMFSVGVIDLVKRGCVTNNKKKMHRGRIVGSFLVGNRELYDFVDNNPFIEMLEIDYVNNTHIVSLQPKMTAINSCLEIDITGQVSADSIGTRMYSGFGGQVDFIRGAAEGVDGQGKPIIAIVSVTNKGTSKIVPTLKPGAGVVTSRAHVNYVVTEQGIANLFGKTLRQRAYHLIQIAHPDHREALEKAAFERLKCMPQP
;
A
#
# COMPACT_ATOMS: atom_id res chain seq x y z
N MET A 1 6.45 70.04 -4.35
CA MET A 1 6.72 70.41 -5.74
C MET A 1 6.30 69.24 -6.58
N SER A 2 5.16 69.43 -7.16
CA SER A 2 4.88 69.65 -8.59
C SER A 2 4.80 68.29 -9.33
N VAL A 3 3.62 67.80 -9.62
CA VAL A 3 2.77 68.05 -10.80
C VAL A 3 3.08 66.99 -11.88
N ILE A 4 2.19 66.27 -12.51
CA ILE A 4 1.07 66.63 -13.37
C ILE A 4 0.30 65.36 -13.73
N GLY A 5 -1.01 65.49 -13.73
CA GLY A 5 -1.95 64.53 -14.29
C GLY A 5 -1.86 64.42 -15.82
N LYS A 6 -2.24 63.28 -16.33
CA LYS A 6 -2.64 63.14 -17.74
C LYS A 6 -3.99 62.45 -17.84
N ILE A 7 -4.82 63.15 -18.54
CA ILE A 7 -6.19 62.99 -18.96
C ILE A 7 -6.39 61.63 -19.68
N ILE A 8 -7.42 60.91 -19.25
CA ILE A 8 -7.97 59.75 -19.97
C ILE A 8 -9.07 60.25 -20.89
N PRO A 9 -9.08 59.94 -22.19
CA PRO A 9 -10.22 60.23 -23.05
C PRO A 9 -11.36 59.24 -22.81
N VAL A 10 -12.56 59.76 -22.63
CA VAL A 10 -13.83 59.04 -22.64
C VAL A 10 -14.05 58.43 -24.01
N VAL A 11 -14.06 57.08 -24.07
CA VAL A 11 -14.49 56.33 -25.27
C VAL A 11 -15.96 55.94 -25.05
N SER A 12 -16.78 56.39 -25.98
CA SER A 12 -18.25 56.25 -26.02
C SER A 12 -18.70 54.78 -26.06
N ASN A 13 -19.75 54.49 -25.30
CA ASN A 13 -20.52 53.27 -25.28
C ASN A 13 -21.12 52.90 -26.64
N SER A 14 -20.52 51.90 -27.35
CA SER A 14 -21.28 51.20 -28.39
C SER A 14 -20.77 49.75 -28.73
N ASN A 15 -19.85 49.21 -27.94
CA ASN A 15 -19.34 47.84 -28.22
C ASN A 15 -19.36 46.86 -27.02
N PHE A 16 -20.12 47.18 -25.96
CA PHE A 16 -20.23 46.29 -24.79
C PHE A 16 -21.17 45.08 -24.98
N GLY A 17 -21.94 45.05 -26.07
CA GLY A 17 -22.97 44.03 -26.30
C GLY A 17 -22.49 42.72 -26.91
N ARG A 18 -21.27 42.67 -27.47
CA ARG A 18 -20.74 41.45 -28.15
C ARG A 18 -19.64 40.69 -27.42
N ILE A 19 -19.07 41.26 -26.37
CA ILE A 19 -18.03 40.60 -25.57
C ILE A 19 -18.64 39.76 -24.43
N SER A 20 -19.85 40.09 -23.99
CA SER A 20 -20.58 39.38 -22.94
C SER A 20 -21.10 37.98 -23.36
N ALA A 21 -21.34 37.75 -24.64
CA ALA A 21 -21.84 36.47 -25.12
C ALA A 21 -20.74 35.41 -25.39
N ALA A 22 -19.48 35.86 -25.55
CA ALA A 22 -18.34 34.95 -25.79
C ALA A 22 -17.70 34.47 -24.49
N LEU A 23 -17.97 35.11 -23.34
CA LEU A 23 -17.44 34.71 -22.04
C LEU A 23 -18.33 33.71 -21.26
N CYS A 24 -19.53 33.40 -21.79
CA CYS A 24 -20.50 32.51 -21.15
C CYS A 24 -20.36 31.02 -21.56
N SER A 25 -19.36 30.66 -22.39
CA SER A 25 -19.15 29.26 -22.79
C SER A 25 -17.84 28.66 -22.29
N VAL A 26 -17.13 29.31 -21.37
CA VAL A 26 -16.12 28.60 -20.59
C VAL A 26 -16.88 27.70 -19.61
N LYS A 27 -17.09 26.45 -20.01
CA LYS A 27 -17.48 25.39 -19.07
C LYS A 27 -16.63 25.60 -17.82
N LYS A 28 -17.26 25.95 -16.68
CA LYS A 28 -16.60 25.85 -15.39
C LYS A 28 -15.98 24.46 -15.34
N GLN A 29 -14.68 24.36 -15.55
CA GLN A 29 -13.95 23.18 -15.15
C GLN A 29 -14.15 23.11 -13.65
N ASP A 30 -14.96 22.15 -13.25
CA ASP A 30 -15.18 21.85 -11.86
C ASP A 30 -13.81 21.52 -11.26
N ARG A 31 -13.28 22.44 -10.45
CA ARG A 31 -11.97 22.32 -9.81
C ARG A 31 -12.04 21.50 -8.52
N SER A 32 -13.15 20.78 -8.28
CA SER A 32 -13.23 19.87 -7.16
C SER A 32 -12.25 18.72 -7.40
N TYR A 33 -11.34 18.56 -6.48
CA TYR A 33 -10.31 17.50 -6.47
C TYR A 33 -10.94 16.11 -6.40
N PHE A 34 -12.17 16.03 -5.90
CA PHE A 34 -13.01 14.83 -5.77
C PHE A 34 -14.39 15.13 -6.34
N THR A 35 -14.71 14.54 -7.47
CA THR A 35 -16.07 14.47 -7.96
C THR A 35 -16.69 13.17 -7.46
N TYR A 36 -17.07 13.13 -6.18
CA TYR A 36 -17.97 12.10 -5.70
C TYR A 36 -19.32 12.32 -6.36
N THR A 37 -19.67 11.47 -7.28
CA THR A 37 -21.01 11.49 -7.86
C THR A 37 -22.00 10.80 -6.93
N GLN A 38 -21.55 9.82 -6.13
CA GLN A 38 -22.43 9.08 -5.22
C GLN A 38 -21.65 8.27 -4.19
N GLU A 39 -22.05 8.32 -2.91
CA GLU A 39 -21.47 7.53 -1.83
C GLU A 39 -21.90 6.06 -1.95
N LEU A 40 -20.94 5.14 -1.90
CA LEU A 40 -21.18 3.70 -2.11
C LEU A 40 -22.01 3.04 -1.01
N SER A 41 -22.09 3.64 0.17
CA SER A 41 -22.97 3.18 1.25
C SER A 41 -24.40 3.70 1.14
N GLN A 42 -24.68 4.62 0.22
CA GLN A 42 -26.03 5.13 0.01
C GLN A 42 -26.84 4.18 -0.88
N PRO A 43 -27.98 3.62 -0.42
CA PRO A 43 -28.83 2.75 -1.24
C PRO A 43 -29.34 3.46 -2.49
N LEU A 44 -29.35 2.74 -3.62
CA LEU A 44 -29.96 3.16 -4.87
C LEU A 44 -31.23 2.35 -5.13
N ASP A 45 -32.15 2.90 -5.94
CA ASP A 45 -33.35 2.18 -6.42
C ASP A 45 -33.01 1.26 -7.59
N ARG A 46 -32.09 0.30 -7.35
CA ARG A 46 -31.74 -0.76 -8.31
C ARG A 46 -31.18 -1.99 -7.57
N LYS A 47 -31.15 -3.11 -8.27
CA LYS A 47 -30.60 -4.37 -7.79
C LYS A 47 -29.59 -4.91 -8.80
N PRO A 48 -28.55 -5.64 -8.34
CA PRO A 48 -27.62 -6.31 -9.25
C PRO A 48 -28.34 -7.42 -10.04
N GLU A 49 -27.86 -7.66 -11.24
CA GLU A 49 -28.23 -8.84 -12.00
C GLU A 49 -27.35 -10.02 -11.55
N PHE A 50 -27.97 -11.12 -11.10
CA PHE A 50 -27.26 -12.34 -10.70
C PHE A 50 -26.95 -13.19 -11.93
N LEU A 51 -25.67 -13.47 -12.17
CA LEU A 51 -25.17 -14.20 -13.34
C LEU A 51 -24.05 -15.16 -12.91
N ASN A 52 -23.71 -16.11 -13.78
CA ASN A 52 -22.41 -16.74 -13.62
C ASN A 52 -21.28 -15.84 -14.16
N ALA A 53 -20.04 -16.09 -13.76
CA ALA A 53 -18.90 -15.24 -14.11
C ALA A 53 -18.71 -15.09 -15.63
N GLN A 54 -18.89 -16.16 -16.42
CA GLN A 54 -18.75 -16.11 -17.87
C GLN A 54 -19.81 -15.20 -18.51
N GLN A 55 -21.07 -15.35 -18.12
CA GLN A 55 -22.19 -14.53 -18.64
C GLN A 55 -21.99 -13.04 -18.34
N ALA A 56 -21.47 -12.70 -17.15
CA ALA A 56 -21.20 -11.32 -16.79
C ALA A 56 -20.19 -10.68 -17.78
N PHE A 57 -19.10 -11.38 -18.11
CA PHE A 57 -18.09 -10.86 -19.04
C PHE A 57 -18.56 -10.88 -20.50
N GLU A 58 -19.33 -11.87 -20.92
CA GLU A 58 -19.93 -11.90 -22.27
C GLU A 58 -20.83 -10.68 -22.53
N LYS A 59 -21.47 -10.13 -21.50
CA LYS A 59 -22.30 -8.93 -21.61
C LYS A 59 -21.49 -7.63 -21.70
N CYS A 60 -20.36 -7.52 -21.02
CA CYS A 60 -19.74 -6.21 -20.81
C CYS A 60 -18.26 -6.10 -21.24
N LEU A 61 -17.51 -7.20 -21.36
CA LEU A 61 -16.09 -7.15 -21.72
C LEU A 61 -15.91 -6.82 -23.21
N LYS A 62 -15.01 -5.87 -23.50
CA LYS A 62 -14.72 -5.41 -24.88
C LYS A 62 -13.23 -5.09 -25.06
N THR A 63 -12.76 -5.17 -26.28
CA THR A 63 -11.42 -4.71 -26.68
C THR A 63 -11.15 -3.28 -26.20
N GLY A 64 -9.95 -3.02 -25.71
CA GLY A 64 -9.46 -1.69 -25.31
C GLY A 64 -9.92 -1.23 -23.93
N GLN A 65 -10.68 -2.02 -23.19
CA GLN A 65 -11.16 -1.64 -21.86
C GLN A 65 -10.08 -1.70 -20.80
N THR A 66 -10.29 -0.89 -19.76
CA THR A 66 -9.52 -0.95 -18.52
C THR A 66 -10.35 -1.64 -17.44
N VAL A 67 -9.82 -2.71 -16.87
CA VAL A 67 -10.44 -3.48 -15.79
C VAL A 67 -9.62 -3.26 -14.53
N TYR A 68 -10.25 -2.81 -13.45
CA TYR A 68 -9.66 -2.81 -12.12
C TYR A 68 -9.96 -4.12 -11.41
N ALA A 69 -8.99 -4.69 -10.70
CA ALA A 69 -9.18 -5.87 -9.85
C ALA A 69 -8.77 -5.59 -8.42
N GLN A 70 -9.66 -5.89 -7.47
CA GLN A 70 -9.36 -5.86 -6.04
C GLN A 70 -8.19 -6.79 -5.72
N GLY A 71 -7.36 -6.39 -4.76
CA GLY A 71 -6.10 -7.07 -4.44
C GLY A 71 -6.11 -7.83 -3.13
N ALA A 72 -4.92 -8.19 -2.68
CA ALA A 72 -4.64 -8.91 -1.45
C ALA A 72 -5.50 -10.20 -1.33
N ALA A 73 -5.90 -10.59 -0.14
CA ALA A 73 -6.74 -11.78 0.06
C ALA A 73 -8.15 -11.66 -0.55
N ALA A 74 -8.58 -10.45 -0.94
CA ALA A 74 -9.85 -10.23 -1.63
C ALA A 74 -9.76 -10.36 -3.16
N THR A 75 -8.63 -10.81 -3.71
CA THR A 75 -8.48 -11.04 -5.17
C THR A 75 -9.62 -11.92 -5.70
N PRO A 76 -10.46 -11.42 -6.62
CA PRO A 76 -11.60 -12.19 -7.16
C PRO A 76 -11.14 -13.17 -8.26
N THR A 77 -10.38 -14.18 -7.86
CA THR A 77 -9.73 -15.14 -8.78
C THR A 77 -10.69 -15.82 -9.74
N PRO A 78 -11.89 -16.30 -9.34
CA PRO A 78 -12.89 -16.83 -10.26
C PRO A 78 -13.31 -15.85 -11.34
N LEU A 79 -13.49 -14.57 -11.01
CA LEU A 79 -13.82 -13.53 -12.00
C LEU A 79 -12.64 -13.27 -12.95
N LEU A 80 -11.41 -13.16 -12.44
CA LEU A 80 -10.21 -12.98 -13.27
C LEU A 80 -10.01 -14.14 -14.25
N ASN A 81 -10.26 -15.38 -13.82
CA ASN A 81 -10.17 -16.55 -14.67
C ASN A 81 -11.26 -16.56 -15.75
N ALA A 82 -12.49 -16.19 -15.42
CA ALA A 82 -13.59 -16.09 -16.38
C ALA A 82 -13.35 -14.96 -17.39
N MET A 83 -12.88 -13.78 -16.93
CA MET A 83 -12.46 -12.68 -17.79
C MET A 83 -11.41 -13.13 -18.81
N THR A 84 -10.38 -13.84 -18.33
CA THR A 84 -9.31 -14.34 -19.20
C THR A 84 -9.86 -15.29 -20.26
N LYS A 85 -10.70 -16.25 -19.89
CA LYS A 85 -11.32 -17.19 -20.83
C LYS A 85 -12.19 -16.48 -21.88
N VAL A 86 -13.04 -15.55 -21.47
CA VAL A 86 -13.93 -14.81 -22.38
C VAL A 86 -13.12 -13.91 -23.33
N GLY A 87 -12.12 -13.19 -22.82
CA GLY A 87 -11.26 -12.34 -23.64
C GLY A 87 -10.49 -13.11 -24.70
N MET A 88 -9.93 -14.27 -24.34
CA MET A 88 -9.20 -15.15 -25.26
C MET A 88 -10.13 -15.77 -26.31
N ALA A 89 -11.28 -16.30 -25.90
CA ALA A 89 -12.26 -16.89 -26.82
C ALA A 89 -12.85 -15.86 -27.80
N GLY A 90 -13.06 -14.63 -27.35
CA GLY A 90 -13.57 -13.52 -28.13
C GLY A 90 -12.50 -12.84 -29.01
N SER A 91 -11.25 -13.33 -29.03
CA SER A 91 -10.13 -12.70 -29.74
C SER A 91 -10.00 -11.19 -29.46
N MET A 92 -10.30 -10.80 -28.22
CA MET A 92 -10.21 -9.41 -27.76
C MET A 92 -8.76 -8.93 -27.67
N LYS A 93 -8.55 -7.62 -27.68
CA LYS A 93 -7.22 -7.01 -27.68
C LYS A 93 -7.16 -5.83 -26.73
N ASP A 94 -5.94 -5.53 -26.26
CA ASP A 94 -5.61 -4.30 -25.52
C ASP A 94 -6.45 -4.09 -24.24
N ILE A 95 -6.83 -5.16 -23.54
CA ILE A 95 -7.49 -5.07 -22.24
C ILE A 95 -6.43 -4.85 -21.16
N LYS A 96 -6.52 -3.71 -20.47
CA LYS A 96 -5.63 -3.39 -19.33
C LYS A 96 -6.23 -3.92 -18.04
N VAL A 97 -5.45 -4.67 -17.26
CA VAL A 97 -5.85 -5.15 -15.94
C VAL A 97 -5.03 -4.43 -14.89
N VAL A 98 -5.66 -3.46 -14.21
CA VAL A 98 -5.05 -2.61 -13.18
C VAL A 98 -5.34 -3.20 -11.80
N HIS A 99 -4.30 -3.35 -11.00
CA HIS A 99 -4.44 -3.92 -9.65
C HIS A 99 -3.25 -3.52 -8.76
N MET A 100 -3.42 -3.64 -7.45
CA MET A 100 -2.31 -3.74 -6.51
C MET A 100 -1.68 -5.13 -6.63
N HIS A 101 -1.16 -5.75 -5.57
CA HIS A 101 -0.80 -7.16 -5.65
C HIS A 101 -2.05 -8.03 -5.65
N THR A 102 -2.09 -9.01 -6.53
CA THR A 102 -3.13 -10.04 -6.58
C THR A 102 -2.58 -11.36 -6.07
N GLU A 103 -3.44 -12.17 -5.49
CA GLU A 103 -3.12 -13.51 -5.04
C GLU A 103 -3.41 -14.56 -6.14
N ASN A 104 -2.90 -15.77 -5.94
CA ASN A 104 -3.03 -16.88 -6.87
C ASN A 104 -2.37 -16.63 -8.24
N VAL A 105 -2.71 -17.45 -9.22
CA VAL A 105 -2.15 -17.36 -10.57
C VAL A 105 -2.82 -16.23 -11.35
N ALA A 106 -2.01 -15.30 -11.85
CA ALA A 106 -2.48 -14.24 -12.75
C ALA A 106 -2.60 -14.79 -14.18
N ALA A 107 -3.67 -15.54 -14.48
CA ALA A 107 -3.86 -16.21 -15.77
C ALA A 107 -3.80 -15.22 -16.96
N TYR A 108 -4.29 -14.00 -16.79
CA TYR A 108 -4.23 -12.93 -17.79
C TYR A 108 -2.78 -12.46 -18.11
N CYS A 109 -1.78 -12.84 -17.29
CA CYS A 109 -0.36 -12.56 -17.53
C CYS A 109 0.38 -13.71 -18.23
N ALA A 110 -0.31 -14.80 -18.59
CA ALA A 110 0.32 -15.92 -19.30
C ALA A 110 0.86 -15.47 -20.67
N PRO A 111 1.95 -16.10 -21.18
CA PRO A 111 2.56 -15.69 -22.46
C PRO A 111 1.59 -15.67 -23.64
N GLU A 112 0.64 -16.60 -23.69
CA GLU A 112 -0.40 -16.70 -24.72
C GLU A 112 -1.42 -15.55 -24.67
N CYS A 113 -1.53 -14.86 -23.53
CA CYS A 113 -2.47 -13.75 -23.33
C CYS A 113 -1.91 -12.39 -23.74
N LYS A 114 -0.66 -12.32 -24.20
CA LYS A 114 0.10 -11.05 -24.40
C LYS A 114 -0.56 -10.02 -25.34
N ASP A 115 -1.32 -10.48 -26.33
CA ASP A 115 -1.98 -9.61 -27.30
C ASP A 115 -3.42 -9.22 -26.85
N THR A 116 -3.98 -9.95 -25.88
CA THR A 116 -5.30 -9.72 -25.33
C THR A 116 -5.26 -8.89 -24.06
N PHE A 117 -4.36 -9.23 -23.13
CA PHE A 117 -4.29 -8.58 -21.80
C PHE A 117 -2.92 -7.96 -21.56
N ARG A 118 -2.96 -6.83 -20.85
CA ARG A 118 -1.77 -6.19 -20.30
C ARG A 118 -2.01 -5.83 -18.83
N SER A 119 -1.29 -6.49 -17.94
CA SER A 119 -1.32 -6.15 -16.51
C SER A 119 -0.62 -4.80 -16.28
N VAL A 120 -1.24 -3.95 -15.45
CA VAL A 120 -0.67 -2.70 -14.95
C VAL A 120 -0.67 -2.77 -13.43
N SER A 121 0.47 -3.08 -12.86
CA SER A 121 0.61 -3.29 -11.42
C SER A 121 0.94 -1.99 -10.69
N LEU A 122 0.16 -1.65 -9.68
CA LEU A 122 0.41 -0.51 -8.77
C LEU A 122 1.30 -0.91 -7.60
N PHE A 123 1.36 -2.21 -7.31
CA PHE A 123 2.31 -2.87 -6.44
C PHE A 123 2.53 -4.29 -6.96
N MET A 124 3.75 -4.61 -7.37
CA MET A 124 4.03 -5.85 -8.08
C MET A 124 4.11 -7.05 -7.14
N GLY A 125 3.18 -7.97 -7.26
CA GLY A 125 3.19 -9.28 -6.60
C GLY A 125 4.11 -10.28 -7.29
N GLY A 126 4.40 -11.40 -6.62
CA GLY A 126 5.25 -12.47 -7.13
C GLY A 126 4.74 -13.07 -8.43
N ASN A 127 3.42 -13.16 -8.59
CA ASN A 127 2.73 -13.78 -9.72
C ASN A 127 2.82 -12.99 -11.04
N VAL A 128 3.17 -11.70 -11.01
CA VAL A 128 3.32 -10.87 -12.22
C VAL A 128 4.78 -10.49 -12.55
N ARG A 129 5.74 -10.80 -11.65
CA ARG A 129 7.16 -10.43 -11.83
C ARG A 129 7.77 -10.91 -13.13
N ALA A 130 7.47 -12.14 -13.53
CA ALA A 130 7.98 -12.70 -14.79
C ALA A 130 7.43 -11.91 -15.98
N ALA A 131 6.14 -11.59 -15.99
CA ALA A 131 5.51 -10.83 -17.07
C ALA A 131 6.08 -9.40 -17.19
N VAL A 132 6.40 -8.75 -16.05
CA VAL A 132 7.06 -7.43 -16.05
C VAL A 132 8.50 -7.56 -16.57
N ALA A 133 9.26 -8.56 -16.10
CA ALA A 133 10.64 -8.78 -16.56
C ALA A 133 10.73 -9.08 -18.08
N ASP A 134 9.71 -9.73 -18.64
CA ASP A 134 9.60 -10.05 -20.07
C ASP A 134 8.98 -8.92 -20.91
N GLY A 135 8.59 -7.78 -20.30
CA GLY A 135 7.95 -6.66 -20.99
C GLY A 135 6.49 -6.88 -21.37
N ARG A 136 5.84 -7.94 -20.87
CA ARG A 136 4.42 -8.28 -21.12
C ARG A 136 3.45 -7.61 -20.16
N ALA A 137 3.97 -7.03 -19.07
CA ALA A 137 3.20 -6.30 -18.08
C ALA A 137 3.96 -5.02 -17.67
N ASP A 138 3.23 -4.06 -17.10
CA ASP A 138 3.75 -2.79 -16.65
C ASP A 138 3.66 -2.65 -15.12
N ALA A 139 4.51 -1.80 -14.56
CA ALA A 139 4.42 -1.38 -13.17
C ALA A 139 4.45 0.16 -13.10
N ILE A 140 3.60 0.73 -12.26
CA ILE A 140 3.58 2.17 -11.99
C ILE A 140 4.31 2.41 -10.66
N PRO A 141 5.44 3.12 -10.65
CA PRO A 141 6.11 3.52 -9.41
C PRO A 141 5.29 4.62 -8.73
N ILE A 142 4.66 4.28 -7.61
CA ILE A 142 3.77 5.18 -6.88
C ILE A 142 3.78 4.83 -5.38
N PHE A 143 3.67 5.84 -4.52
CA PHE A 143 3.41 5.62 -3.10
C PHE A 143 1.98 5.12 -2.89
N LEU A 144 1.80 4.25 -1.92
CA LEU A 144 0.51 3.62 -1.70
C LEU A 144 -0.60 4.64 -1.41
N GLN A 145 -0.31 5.66 -0.59
CA GLN A 145 -1.26 6.75 -0.30
C GLN A 145 -1.69 7.54 -1.54
N ASP A 146 -0.92 7.49 -2.62
CA ASP A 146 -1.20 8.28 -3.83
C ASP A 146 -2.02 7.51 -4.88
N ILE A 147 -2.19 6.19 -4.71
CA ILE A 147 -2.94 5.36 -5.66
C ILE A 147 -4.37 5.86 -5.87
N PRO A 148 -5.17 6.21 -4.85
CA PRO A 148 -6.50 6.77 -5.02
C PRO A 148 -6.56 7.97 -5.96
N LYS A 149 -5.50 8.81 -5.97
CA LYS A 149 -5.40 9.98 -6.85
C LYS A 149 -5.37 9.63 -8.34
N LEU A 150 -4.88 8.41 -8.71
CA LEU A 150 -4.90 7.96 -10.11
C LEU A 150 -6.34 7.85 -10.64
N PHE A 151 -7.26 7.37 -9.81
CA PHE A 151 -8.67 7.23 -10.15
C PHE A 151 -9.39 8.59 -10.09
N HIS A 152 -9.24 9.34 -8.99
CA HIS A 152 -9.91 10.63 -8.82
C HIS A 152 -9.47 11.68 -9.85
N ARG A 153 -8.20 11.68 -10.24
CA ARG A 153 -7.67 12.55 -11.30
C ARG A 153 -7.94 12.00 -12.71
N LYS A 154 -8.64 10.87 -12.82
CA LYS A 154 -8.98 10.21 -14.10
C LYS A 154 -7.76 9.86 -14.95
N ILE A 155 -6.60 9.62 -14.31
CA ILE A 155 -5.41 9.08 -14.97
C ILE A 155 -5.68 7.61 -15.33
N ILE A 156 -6.34 6.88 -14.42
CA ILE A 156 -6.86 5.54 -14.64
C ILE A 156 -8.38 5.64 -14.50
N GLN A 157 -9.10 5.24 -15.55
CA GLN A 157 -10.56 5.22 -15.59
C GLN A 157 -11.02 3.79 -15.89
N PRO A 158 -11.39 3.00 -14.87
CA PRO A 158 -11.84 1.64 -15.11
C PRO A 158 -13.19 1.62 -15.85
N ASP A 159 -13.28 0.83 -16.91
CA ASP A 159 -14.57 0.49 -17.52
C ASP A 159 -15.31 -0.55 -16.67
N ILE A 160 -14.54 -1.47 -16.05
CA ILE A 160 -15.06 -2.54 -15.20
C ILE A 160 -14.23 -2.59 -13.92
N ALA A 161 -14.87 -2.71 -12.77
CA ALA A 161 -14.24 -3.06 -11.50
C ALA A 161 -14.66 -4.46 -11.06
N LEU A 162 -13.69 -5.29 -10.71
CA LEU A 162 -13.89 -6.65 -10.18
C LEU A 162 -13.59 -6.63 -8.69
N ILE A 163 -14.59 -6.99 -7.89
CA ILE A 163 -14.46 -7.05 -6.44
C ILE A 163 -14.95 -8.37 -5.87
N GLN A 164 -14.52 -8.66 -4.65
CA GLN A 164 -15.03 -9.74 -3.84
C GLN A 164 -15.61 -9.17 -2.55
N VAL A 165 -16.83 -9.53 -2.19
CA VAL A 165 -17.55 -8.97 -1.04
C VAL A 165 -18.19 -10.05 -0.19
N SER A 166 -18.46 -9.72 1.07
CA SER A 166 -19.30 -10.56 1.93
C SER A 166 -20.75 -10.63 1.40
N PRO A 167 -21.52 -11.64 1.77
CA PRO A 167 -22.95 -11.63 1.53
C PRO A 167 -23.61 -10.34 2.07
N PRO A 168 -24.66 -9.82 1.41
CA PRO A 168 -25.39 -8.67 1.91
C PRO A 168 -26.11 -9.01 3.22
N ASP A 169 -26.16 -8.04 4.13
CA ASP A 169 -26.99 -8.13 5.33
C ASP A 169 -28.48 -7.89 5.03
N SER A 170 -29.32 -7.90 6.07
CA SER A 170 -30.77 -7.66 5.94
C SER A 170 -31.14 -6.30 5.35
N HIS A 171 -30.19 -5.35 5.31
CA HIS A 171 -30.37 -4.00 4.76
C HIS A 171 -29.71 -3.85 3.39
N GLY A 172 -29.08 -4.91 2.85
CA GLY A 172 -28.40 -4.90 1.56
C GLY A 172 -26.96 -4.42 1.59
N TYR A 173 -26.34 -4.29 2.76
CA TYR A 173 -24.93 -3.89 2.87
C TYR A 173 -24.00 -5.11 2.80
N CYS A 174 -23.01 -5.00 1.91
CA CYS A 174 -21.88 -5.90 1.79
C CYS A 174 -20.63 -5.26 2.40
N SER A 175 -19.64 -6.09 2.73
CA SER A 175 -18.31 -5.62 3.10
C SER A 175 -17.29 -5.98 2.02
N LEU A 176 -16.37 -5.05 1.71
CA LEU A 176 -15.17 -5.30 0.91
C LEU A 176 -14.19 -6.25 1.62
N GLY A 177 -14.45 -6.56 2.88
CA GLY A 177 -13.77 -7.58 3.66
C GLY A 177 -12.31 -7.28 3.92
N THR A 178 -11.44 -8.13 3.40
CA THR A 178 -10.00 -8.12 3.68
C THR A 178 -9.21 -7.07 2.92
N SER A 179 -9.80 -6.31 1.97
CA SER A 179 -9.06 -5.33 1.16
C SER A 179 -9.94 -4.14 0.81
N VAL A 180 -9.69 -3.03 1.48
CA VAL A 180 -10.33 -1.73 1.24
C VAL A 180 -9.43 -0.86 0.39
N ASP A 181 -8.16 -0.74 0.77
CA ASP A 181 -7.07 -0.03 0.09
C ASP A 181 -7.51 1.12 -0.84
N CYS A 182 -7.40 0.98 -2.15
CA CYS A 182 -7.87 1.94 -3.15
C CYS A 182 -9.20 1.52 -3.83
N VAL A 183 -9.89 0.51 -3.29
CA VAL A 183 -11.05 -0.11 -3.92
C VAL A 183 -12.19 0.90 -4.09
N ARG A 184 -12.57 1.64 -3.05
CA ARG A 184 -13.66 2.62 -3.13
C ARG A 184 -13.37 3.66 -4.21
N SER A 185 -12.14 4.19 -4.24
CA SER A 185 -11.69 5.15 -5.24
C SER A 185 -11.77 4.59 -6.66
N ALA A 186 -11.48 3.30 -6.85
CA ALA A 186 -11.66 2.62 -8.13
C ALA A 186 -13.15 2.47 -8.47
N LEU A 187 -13.99 2.03 -7.51
CA LEU A 187 -15.42 1.79 -7.72
C LEU A 187 -16.19 3.04 -8.14
N VAL A 188 -16.00 4.17 -7.43
CA VAL A 188 -16.69 5.44 -7.75
C VAL A 188 -16.29 6.02 -9.10
N ASN A 189 -15.16 5.56 -9.67
CA ASN A 189 -14.68 5.97 -10.98
C ASN A 189 -14.88 4.89 -12.07
N SER A 190 -15.52 3.77 -11.75
CA SER A 190 -15.79 2.67 -12.67
C SER A 190 -17.18 2.81 -13.31
N LYS A 191 -17.33 2.29 -14.55
CA LYS A 191 -18.62 2.30 -15.26
C LYS A 191 -19.50 1.10 -14.89
N ILE A 192 -18.86 -0.06 -14.62
CA ILE A 192 -19.53 -1.33 -14.32
C ILE A 192 -18.80 -1.96 -13.13
N ILE A 193 -19.55 -2.46 -12.16
CA ILE A 193 -19.03 -3.18 -11.00
C ILE A 193 -19.52 -4.61 -11.06
N ILE A 194 -18.60 -5.58 -11.13
CA ILE A 194 -18.87 -7.01 -11.03
C ILE A 194 -18.37 -7.50 -9.68
N ALA A 195 -19.25 -8.01 -8.85
CA ALA A 195 -18.92 -8.49 -7.52
C ALA A 195 -19.06 -10.01 -7.40
N GLN A 196 -18.01 -10.66 -6.90
CA GLN A 196 -18.05 -12.01 -6.37
C GLN A 196 -18.59 -11.95 -4.93
N ILE A 197 -19.78 -12.48 -4.70
CA ILE A 197 -20.37 -12.59 -3.35
C ILE A 197 -19.89 -13.90 -2.74
N ASN A 198 -19.07 -13.80 -1.69
CA ASN A 198 -18.41 -14.97 -1.10
C ASN A 198 -18.69 -15.05 0.42
N PRO A 199 -19.33 -16.13 0.93
CA PRO A 199 -19.56 -16.31 2.35
C PRO A 199 -18.30 -16.48 3.20
N HIS A 200 -17.13 -16.75 2.58
CA HIS A 200 -15.85 -16.79 3.27
C HIS A 200 -15.22 -15.41 3.47
N MET A 201 -15.76 -14.36 2.80
CA MET A 201 -15.28 -13.00 2.98
C MET A 201 -15.75 -12.44 4.33
N PRO A 202 -14.84 -12.07 5.25
CA PRO A 202 -15.23 -11.53 6.54
C PRO A 202 -15.95 -10.19 6.37
N ARG A 203 -16.91 -9.93 7.24
CA ARG A 203 -17.55 -8.62 7.34
C ARG A 203 -16.69 -7.70 8.18
N THR A 204 -15.99 -6.79 7.57
CA THR A 204 -15.19 -5.74 8.24
C THR A 204 -15.92 -4.40 8.20
N PHE A 205 -15.50 -3.46 9.04
CA PHE A 205 -16.13 -2.16 9.24
C PHE A 205 -15.24 -1.01 8.76
N GLY A 206 -15.73 0.23 8.88
CA GLY A 206 -15.09 1.41 8.35
C GLY A 206 -15.49 1.63 6.88
N ASP A 207 -14.51 1.93 6.03
CA ASP A 207 -14.71 2.17 4.61
C ASP A 207 -15.01 0.89 3.80
N ALA A 208 -15.01 -0.27 4.47
CA ALA A 208 -15.32 -1.55 3.85
C ALA A 208 -16.80 -1.69 3.43
N ILE A 209 -17.70 -0.92 4.01
CA ILE A 209 -19.15 -1.09 3.81
C ILE A 209 -19.62 -0.41 2.53
N ILE A 210 -20.26 -1.19 1.67
CA ILE A 210 -20.91 -0.72 0.44
C ILE A 210 -22.31 -1.30 0.35
N HIS A 211 -23.24 -0.61 -0.32
CA HIS A 211 -24.59 -1.16 -0.55
C HIS A 211 -24.65 -1.92 -1.88
N MET A 212 -25.27 -3.09 -1.89
CA MET A 212 -25.33 -3.99 -3.05
C MET A 212 -25.95 -3.34 -4.30
N SER A 213 -26.74 -2.28 -4.15
CA SER A 213 -27.33 -1.56 -5.28
C SER A 213 -26.33 -0.84 -6.17
N HIS A 214 -25.06 -0.69 -5.75
CA HIS A 214 -24.00 -0.17 -6.59
C HIS A 214 -23.37 -1.24 -7.50
N ILE A 215 -23.63 -2.52 -7.22
CA ILE A 215 -23.16 -3.64 -8.02
C ILE A 215 -24.06 -3.80 -9.25
N ASP A 216 -23.46 -3.93 -10.43
CA ASP A 216 -24.20 -4.17 -11.67
C ASP A 216 -24.44 -5.67 -11.90
N TYR A 217 -23.39 -6.48 -11.74
CA TYR A 217 -23.46 -7.95 -11.88
C TYR A 217 -22.94 -8.61 -10.61
N ALA A 218 -23.73 -9.52 -10.05
CA ALA A 218 -23.39 -10.31 -8.89
C ALA A 218 -23.15 -11.77 -9.28
N VAL A 219 -22.04 -12.33 -8.83
CA VAL A 219 -21.66 -13.72 -9.03
C VAL A 219 -21.51 -14.39 -7.68
N GLU A 220 -22.34 -15.37 -7.38
CA GLU A 220 -22.19 -16.16 -6.15
C GLU A 220 -21.04 -17.15 -6.31
N ASP A 221 -20.17 -17.21 -5.32
CA ASP A 221 -19.00 -18.09 -5.29
C ASP A 221 -18.70 -18.50 -3.85
N ASN A 222 -18.15 -19.68 -3.65
CA ASN A 222 -17.83 -20.26 -2.35
C ASN A 222 -16.36 -20.70 -2.27
N THR A 223 -15.49 -20.05 -3.03
CA THR A 223 -14.04 -20.34 -3.00
C THR A 223 -13.43 -19.81 -1.72
N PRO A 224 -12.68 -20.60 -0.94
CA PRO A 224 -11.96 -20.11 0.23
C PRO A 224 -11.00 -18.97 -0.14
N LEU A 225 -10.81 -18.02 0.79
CA LEU A 225 -9.82 -16.97 0.62
C LEU A 225 -8.40 -17.55 0.59
N PRO A 226 -7.47 -16.92 -0.14
CA PRO A 226 -6.08 -17.35 -0.12
C PRO A 226 -5.48 -17.22 1.28
N GLU A 227 -4.67 -18.20 1.67
CA GLU A 227 -4.00 -18.22 2.95
C GLU A 227 -2.49 -18.21 2.80
N HIS A 228 -1.82 -17.42 3.63
CA HIS A 228 -0.38 -17.39 3.76
C HIS A 228 0.03 -17.98 5.12
N GLY A 229 0.74 -19.11 5.07
CA GLY A 229 1.39 -19.70 6.23
C GLY A 229 2.69 -18.98 6.56
N SER A 230 3.03 -18.89 7.84
CA SER A 230 4.35 -18.45 8.28
C SER A 230 5.21 -19.68 8.56
N SER A 231 6.42 -19.72 7.99
CA SER A 231 7.43 -20.75 8.33
C SER A 231 8.10 -20.47 9.68
N GLY A 232 7.65 -19.44 10.39
CA GLY A 232 8.29 -18.93 11.60
C GLY A 232 9.58 -18.14 11.33
N PRO A 233 9.98 -17.27 12.26
CA PRO A 233 11.20 -16.49 12.13
C PRO A 233 12.46 -17.32 12.36
N SER A 234 13.53 -17.01 11.62
CA SER A 234 14.87 -17.55 11.87
C SER A 234 15.48 -17.01 13.17
N ALA A 235 16.58 -17.58 13.63
CA ALA A 235 17.30 -17.11 14.83
C ALA A 235 17.72 -15.63 14.68
N ASP A 236 18.22 -15.22 13.51
CA ASP A 236 18.61 -13.83 13.24
C ASP A 236 17.40 -12.89 13.26
N GLN A 237 16.27 -13.32 12.69
CA GLN A 237 15.03 -12.53 12.71
C GLN A 237 14.46 -12.40 14.12
N LEU A 238 14.54 -13.46 14.95
CA LEU A 238 14.16 -13.37 16.37
C LEU A 238 15.04 -12.38 17.13
N LYS A 239 16.34 -12.37 16.86
CA LYS A 239 17.26 -11.40 17.47
C LYS A 239 16.96 -9.96 17.06
N ILE A 240 16.63 -9.72 15.79
CA ILE A 240 16.15 -8.42 15.32
C ILE A 240 14.86 -8.05 16.04
N GLY A 241 13.90 -8.97 16.14
CA GLY A 241 12.65 -8.77 16.86
C GLY A 241 12.86 -8.39 18.32
N GLN A 242 13.77 -9.08 19.00
CA GLN A 242 14.13 -8.80 20.38
C GLN A 242 14.78 -7.40 20.53
N LEU A 243 15.75 -7.07 19.68
CA LEU A 243 16.40 -5.75 19.70
C LEU A 243 15.41 -4.60 19.51
N ILE A 244 14.46 -4.75 18.58
CA ILE A 244 13.41 -3.75 18.34
C ILE A 244 12.44 -3.68 19.53
N GLY A 245 11.92 -4.82 19.98
CA GLY A 245 10.93 -4.87 21.05
C GLY A 245 11.46 -4.32 22.38
N GLU A 246 12.68 -4.67 22.76
CA GLU A 246 13.26 -4.26 24.03
C GLU A 246 13.81 -2.82 24.05
N ASN A 247 14.25 -2.28 22.88
CA ASN A 247 14.98 -1.02 22.85
C ASN A 247 14.23 0.11 22.14
N LEU A 248 13.32 -0.19 21.23
CA LEU A 248 12.71 0.82 20.36
C LEU A 248 11.18 0.93 20.52
N VAL A 249 10.50 -0.12 20.97
CA VAL A 249 9.06 -0.08 21.25
C VAL A 249 8.82 0.28 22.71
N GLU A 250 8.07 1.34 22.95
CA GLU A 250 7.72 1.80 24.28
C GLU A 250 6.25 1.50 24.60
N ASP A 251 5.89 1.42 25.87
CA ASP A 251 4.49 1.38 26.31
C ASP A 251 3.71 2.57 25.74
N GLY A 252 2.51 2.32 25.27
CA GLY A 252 1.66 3.32 24.63
C GLY A 252 2.03 3.68 23.20
N ALA A 253 3.04 3.03 22.59
CA ALA A 253 3.42 3.26 21.19
C ALA A 253 2.31 2.82 20.22
N THR A 254 2.18 3.53 19.13
CA THR A 254 1.36 3.11 17.99
C THR A 254 2.27 2.44 16.96
N LEU A 255 1.92 1.23 16.55
CA LEU A 255 2.74 0.38 15.70
C LEU A 255 2.23 0.39 14.25
N GLN A 256 3.14 0.49 13.32
CA GLN A 256 3.01 0.05 11.94
C GLN A 256 4.01 -1.07 11.69
N MET A 257 3.54 -2.11 11.05
CA MET A 257 4.38 -3.23 10.65
C MET A 257 3.78 -3.91 9.41
N GLY A 258 4.66 -4.50 8.59
CA GLY A 258 4.23 -5.36 7.49
C GLY A 258 3.83 -6.75 7.97
N ILE A 259 3.80 -7.68 7.04
CA ILE A 259 3.70 -9.12 7.27
C ILE A 259 5.06 -9.77 7.05
N GLY A 260 5.24 -10.98 7.58
CA GLY A 260 6.43 -11.80 7.40
C GLY A 260 7.23 -11.96 8.69
N SER A 261 8.35 -12.66 8.56
CA SER A 261 9.07 -13.21 9.72
C SER A 261 9.65 -12.16 10.68
N ILE A 262 10.12 -11.00 10.19
CA ILE A 262 10.64 -9.94 11.07
C ILE A 262 9.50 -9.27 11.88
N PRO A 263 8.40 -8.79 11.27
CA PRO A 263 7.24 -8.32 12.03
C PRO A 263 6.71 -9.34 13.04
N ASP A 264 6.59 -10.61 12.66
CA ASP A 264 6.13 -11.67 13.56
C ASP A 264 7.09 -11.87 14.75
N ALA A 265 8.41 -11.79 14.48
CA ALA A 265 9.43 -11.85 15.54
C ALA A 265 9.29 -10.66 16.51
N VAL A 266 9.08 -9.44 16.01
CA VAL A 266 8.86 -8.26 16.87
C VAL A 266 7.61 -8.47 17.74
N LEU A 267 6.47 -8.83 17.15
CA LEU A 267 5.21 -9.04 17.88
C LEU A 267 5.38 -10.08 19.00
N SER A 268 6.15 -11.14 18.76
CA SER A 268 6.42 -12.16 19.75
C SER A 268 7.17 -11.65 20.99
N CYS A 269 7.90 -10.53 20.87
CA CYS A 269 8.66 -9.89 21.96
C CYS A 269 7.85 -8.82 22.72
N LEU A 270 6.64 -8.45 22.25
CA LEU A 270 5.84 -7.37 22.85
C LEU A 270 4.84 -7.82 23.91
N LYS A 271 4.90 -9.08 24.36
CA LYS A 271 3.89 -9.70 25.25
C LYS A 271 3.77 -9.07 26.64
N ASN A 272 4.74 -8.26 27.04
CA ASN A 272 4.76 -7.55 28.33
C ASN A 272 4.52 -6.04 28.20
N HIS A 273 4.39 -5.53 26.96
CA HIS A 273 4.10 -4.11 26.71
C HIS A 273 2.65 -3.77 27.06
N LYS A 274 2.40 -2.48 27.31
CA LYS A 274 1.10 -1.97 27.75
C LYS A 274 0.60 -0.88 26.81
N ASP A 275 -0.72 -0.86 26.64
CA ASP A 275 -1.44 0.19 25.91
C ASP A 275 -0.93 0.45 24.48
N LEU A 276 -0.43 -0.57 23.80
CA LEU A 276 -0.04 -0.46 22.41
C LEU A 276 -1.24 -0.12 21.51
N GLY A 277 -1.01 0.61 20.45
CA GLY A 277 -1.98 0.88 19.38
C GLY A 277 -1.50 0.29 18.04
N ILE A 278 -2.45 0.03 17.14
CA ILE A 278 -2.17 -0.38 15.76
C ILE A 278 -2.75 0.66 14.81
N HIS A 279 -1.89 1.21 13.95
CA HIS A 279 -2.24 2.03 12.79
C HIS A 279 -1.29 1.65 11.66
N SER A 280 -1.73 0.79 10.78
CA SER A 280 -0.87 0.12 9.79
C SER A 280 -1.67 -0.17 8.53
N GLU A 281 -1.03 -0.17 7.36
CA GLU A 281 -1.70 -0.59 6.13
C GLU A 281 -2.21 -2.03 6.23
N MET A 282 -1.44 -2.89 6.87
CA MET A 282 -1.78 -4.29 7.13
C MET A 282 -1.25 -4.75 8.49
N PHE A 283 -1.75 -5.85 9.00
CA PHE A 283 -1.25 -6.49 10.21
C PHE A 283 -1.37 -8.01 10.12
N SER A 284 -0.52 -8.71 10.84
CA SER A 284 -0.44 -10.18 10.83
C SER A 284 -1.21 -10.81 12.00
N VAL A 285 -1.34 -12.14 11.94
CA VAL A 285 -1.96 -12.98 12.98
C VAL A 285 -1.33 -12.76 14.37
N GLY A 286 -0.04 -12.37 14.44
CA GLY A 286 0.64 -12.10 15.71
C GLY A 286 0.02 -10.98 16.54
N VAL A 287 -0.76 -10.09 15.94
CA VAL A 287 -1.52 -9.05 16.66
C VAL A 287 -2.62 -9.65 17.53
N ILE A 288 -3.19 -10.79 17.15
CA ILE A 288 -4.29 -11.44 17.88
C ILE A 288 -3.87 -11.83 19.30
N ASP A 289 -2.67 -12.42 19.47
CA ASP A 289 -2.15 -12.79 20.79
C ASP A 289 -1.97 -11.55 21.69
N LEU A 290 -1.45 -10.45 21.13
CA LEU A 290 -1.28 -9.20 21.89
C LEU A 290 -2.62 -8.55 22.29
N VAL A 291 -3.65 -8.66 21.46
CA VAL A 291 -5.02 -8.22 21.81
C VAL A 291 -5.59 -9.10 22.94
N LYS A 292 -5.50 -10.43 22.79
CA LYS A 292 -5.99 -11.37 23.82
C LYS A 292 -5.29 -11.18 25.17
N ARG A 293 -4.02 -10.77 25.18
CA ARG A 293 -3.23 -10.46 26.39
C ARG A 293 -3.51 -9.07 26.96
N GLY A 294 -4.25 -8.22 26.26
CA GLY A 294 -4.47 -6.83 26.67
C GLY A 294 -3.27 -5.90 26.44
N CYS A 295 -2.25 -6.34 25.69
CA CYS A 295 -1.13 -5.49 25.31
C CYS A 295 -1.53 -4.41 24.29
N VAL A 296 -2.41 -4.78 23.33
CA VAL A 296 -2.98 -3.87 22.32
C VAL A 296 -4.37 -3.42 22.77
N THR A 297 -4.47 -2.17 23.22
CA THR A 297 -5.73 -1.56 23.68
C THR A 297 -6.19 -0.43 22.77
N ASN A 298 -5.28 0.17 22.01
CA ASN A 298 -5.49 1.39 21.20
C ASN A 298 -5.92 2.62 22.02
N ASN A 299 -5.84 2.58 23.36
CA ASN A 299 -6.34 3.64 24.24
C ASN A 299 -5.55 4.95 24.14
N LYS A 300 -4.28 4.89 23.73
CA LYS A 300 -3.40 6.06 23.62
C LYS A 300 -3.44 6.72 22.25
N LYS A 301 -4.00 6.06 21.23
CA LYS A 301 -4.11 6.62 19.88
C LYS A 301 -4.84 7.97 19.88
N LYS A 302 -4.40 8.89 19.04
CA LYS A 302 -5.08 10.19 18.82
C LYS A 302 -6.26 10.04 17.87
N MET A 303 -6.06 9.34 16.76
CA MET A 303 -7.09 9.04 15.77
C MET A 303 -7.56 7.60 15.97
N HIS A 304 -8.86 7.34 15.82
CA HIS A 304 -9.46 6.00 15.98
C HIS A 304 -9.09 5.34 17.31
N ARG A 305 -9.25 6.10 18.39
CA ARG A 305 -8.99 5.61 19.76
C ARG A 305 -9.81 4.38 20.07
N GLY A 306 -9.19 3.36 20.65
CA GLY A 306 -9.83 2.10 20.96
C GLY A 306 -10.11 1.21 19.73
N ARG A 307 -9.50 1.52 18.57
CA ARG A 307 -9.65 0.75 17.32
C ARG A 307 -8.29 0.41 16.73
N ILE A 308 -8.14 -0.81 16.23
CA ILE A 308 -7.10 -1.17 15.27
C ILE A 308 -7.49 -0.55 13.93
N VAL A 309 -6.56 0.11 13.27
CA VAL A 309 -6.76 0.63 11.91
C VAL A 309 -5.89 -0.15 10.94
N GLY A 310 -6.51 -0.67 9.89
CA GLY A 310 -5.86 -1.31 8.75
C GLY A 310 -6.47 -0.87 7.43
N SER A 311 -5.92 -1.33 6.32
CA SER A 311 -6.42 -1.05 4.97
C SER A 311 -6.64 -2.32 4.16
N PHE A 312 -5.76 -3.30 4.30
CA PHE A 312 -5.90 -4.62 3.70
C PHE A 312 -5.21 -5.69 4.55
N LEU A 313 -5.55 -6.94 4.30
CA LEU A 313 -5.08 -8.10 5.04
C LEU A 313 -4.68 -9.22 4.08
N VAL A 314 -3.60 -9.90 4.45
CA VAL A 314 -3.22 -11.20 3.90
C VAL A 314 -2.75 -12.04 5.09
N GLY A 315 -3.31 -13.21 5.28
CA GLY A 315 -2.99 -14.05 6.42
C GLY A 315 -3.59 -15.44 6.28
N ASN A 316 -4.08 -15.96 7.37
CA ASN A 316 -4.70 -17.28 7.46
C ASN A 316 -6.15 -17.19 7.98
N ARG A 317 -6.81 -18.31 8.09
CA ARG A 317 -8.18 -18.39 8.58
C ARG A 317 -8.36 -17.76 9.97
N GLU A 318 -7.38 -17.93 10.88
CA GLU A 318 -7.46 -17.33 12.22
C GLU A 318 -7.55 -15.79 12.15
N LEU A 319 -6.78 -15.16 11.24
CA LEU A 319 -6.85 -13.71 11.05
C LEU A 319 -8.20 -13.29 10.45
N TYR A 320 -8.71 -14.04 9.47
CA TYR A 320 -9.99 -13.72 8.83
C TYR A 320 -11.16 -13.87 9.80
N ASP A 321 -11.16 -14.91 10.62
CA ASP A 321 -12.15 -15.10 11.69
C ASP A 321 -12.04 -14.02 12.78
N PHE A 322 -10.84 -13.55 13.10
CA PHE A 322 -10.63 -12.48 14.08
C PHE A 322 -11.20 -11.14 13.62
N VAL A 323 -11.13 -10.83 12.32
CA VAL A 323 -11.62 -9.55 11.79
C VAL A 323 -13.11 -9.59 11.44
N ASP A 324 -13.71 -10.80 11.32
CA ASP A 324 -15.11 -10.94 10.98
C ASP A 324 -16.03 -10.38 12.06
N ASN A 325 -16.93 -9.50 11.69
CA ASN A 325 -17.89 -8.82 12.58
C ASN A 325 -17.24 -8.22 13.83
N ASN A 326 -15.99 -7.80 13.76
CA ASN A 326 -15.24 -7.28 14.90
C ASN A 326 -15.16 -5.73 14.88
N PRO A 327 -15.99 -5.03 15.66
CA PRO A 327 -16.00 -3.57 15.69
C PRO A 327 -14.74 -2.95 16.35
N PHE A 328 -13.84 -3.77 16.92
CA PHE A 328 -12.53 -3.31 17.40
C PHE A 328 -11.57 -2.95 16.25
N ILE A 329 -11.94 -3.29 15.00
CA ILE A 329 -11.12 -3.11 13.80
C ILE A 329 -11.86 -2.22 12.81
N GLU A 330 -11.15 -1.24 12.26
CA GLU A 330 -11.60 -0.38 11.17
C GLU A 330 -10.68 -0.54 9.98
N MET A 331 -11.27 -0.92 8.84
CA MET A 331 -10.58 -1.04 7.55
C MET A 331 -10.90 0.21 6.73
N LEU A 332 -9.86 1.02 6.47
CA LEU A 332 -10.02 2.35 5.87
C LEU A 332 -9.27 2.46 4.54
N GLU A 333 -9.65 3.45 3.72
CA GLU A 333 -8.95 3.73 2.46
C GLU A 333 -7.47 4.08 2.71
N ILE A 334 -6.63 3.72 1.75
CA ILE A 334 -5.17 3.76 1.89
C ILE A 334 -4.62 5.19 1.94
N ASP A 335 -5.27 6.16 1.31
CA ASP A 335 -4.88 7.56 1.34
C ASP A 335 -5.09 8.21 2.72
N TYR A 336 -5.96 7.62 3.56
CA TYR A 336 -6.11 7.98 4.97
C TYR A 336 -5.11 7.21 5.84
N VAL A 337 -5.06 5.88 5.71
CA VAL A 337 -4.22 5.04 6.58
C VAL A 337 -2.74 5.38 6.43
N ASN A 338 -2.28 5.57 5.20
CA ASN A 338 -0.89 5.88 4.87
C ASN A 338 -0.60 7.39 4.84
N ASN A 339 -1.59 8.24 5.15
CA ASN A 339 -1.37 9.68 5.17
C ASN A 339 -0.31 10.06 6.20
N THR A 340 0.81 10.63 5.74
CA THR A 340 1.95 11.00 6.61
C THR A 340 1.54 11.92 7.75
N HIS A 341 0.60 12.85 7.53
CA HIS A 341 0.08 13.71 8.59
C HIS A 341 -0.72 12.93 9.64
N ILE A 342 -1.62 12.01 9.22
CA ILE A 342 -2.38 11.15 10.16
C ILE A 342 -1.44 10.25 10.94
N VAL A 343 -0.44 9.68 10.28
CA VAL A 343 0.60 8.84 10.90
C VAL A 343 1.39 9.65 11.94
N SER A 344 1.79 10.88 11.63
CA SER A 344 2.56 11.74 12.53
C SER A 344 1.81 12.18 13.79
N LEU A 345 0.48 12.16 13.77
CA LEU A 345 -0.36 12.46 14.94
C LEU A 345 -0.43 11.31 15.95
N GLN A 346 -0.07 10.08 15.55
CA GLN A 346 -0.12 8.93 16.45
C GLN A 346 1.02 8.98 17.47
N PRO A 347 0.74 8.68 18.75
CA PRO A 347 1.75 8.77 19.81
C PRO A 347 2.83 7.71 19.62
N LYS A 348 4.08 8.11 19.83
CA LYS A 348 5.28 7.23 19.76
C LYS A 348 5.23 6.33 18.54
N MET A 349 4.89 6.91 17.37
CA MET A 349 4.69 6.14 16.14
C MET A 349 5.92 5.32 15.80
N THR A 350 5.81 4.02 15.89
CA THR A 350 6.90 3.06 15.64
C THR A 350 6.62 2.34 14.33
N ALA A 351 7.30 2.78 13.28
CA ALA A 351 7.15 2.26 11.92
C ALA A 351 8.26 1.26 11.63
N ILE A 352 7.92 -0.01 11.41
CA ILE A 352 8.87 -1.11 11.20
C ILE A 352 8.74 -1.61 9.76
N ASN A 353 9.75 -1.33 8.96
CA ASN A 353 9.82 -1.70 7.55
C ASN A 353 11.09 -2.48 7.24
N SER A 354 11.12 -3.18 6.13
CA SER A 354 12.29 -3.95 5.70
C SER A 354 12.79 -3.49 4.33
N CYS A 355 13.99 -3.93 3.94
CA CYS A 355 14.57 -3.60 2.65
C CYS A 355 15.33 -4.78 2.04
N LEU A 356 15.70 -4.63 0.76
CA LEU A 356 16.55 -5.59 0.05
C LEU A 356 18.02 -5.33 0.32
N GLU A 357 18.44 -4.05 0.29
CA GLU A 357 19.79 -3.61 0.63
C GLU A 357 19.81 -2.14 1.09
N ILE A 358 20.83 -1.77 1.87
CA ILE A 358 21.11 -0.41 2.33
C ILE A 358 22.56 -0.05 2.08
N ASP A 359 22.86 1.14 1.56
CA ASP A 359 24.24 1.60 1.39
C ASP A 359 24.82 2.24 2.67
N ILE A 360 26.14 2.34 2.74
CA ILE A 360 26.85 2.91 3.90
C ILE A 360 26.50 4.36 4.22
N THR A 361 25.73 5.05 3.39
CA THR A 361 25.22 6.40 3.65
C THR A 361 23.78 6.41 4.14
N GLY A 362 23.09 5.25 4.08
CA GLY A 362 21.71 5.07 4.51
C GLY A 362 20.66 5.15 3.40
N GLN A 363 21.04 5.08 2.12
CA GLN A 363 20.07 4.91 1.02
C GLN A 363 19.53 3.50 1.02
N VAL A 364 18.19 3.36 0.92
CA VAL A 364 17.48 2.08 1.03
C VAL A 364 16.85 1.70 -0.30
N SER A 365 17.14 0.50 -0.78
CA SER A 365 16.43 -0.14 -1.88
C SER A 365 15.50 -1.22 -1.33
N ALA A 366 14.22 -1.18 -1.73
CA ALA A 366 13.20 -2.14 -1.31
C ALA A 366 12.33 -2.67 -2.46
N ASP A 367 12.31 -1.97 -3.61
CA ASP A 367 11.46 -2.29 -4.77
C ASP A 367 12.19 -3.05 -5.87
N SER A 368 13.53 -3.00 -5.91
CA SER A 368 14.33 -3.51 -7.01
C SER A 368 15.68 -4.10 -6.58
N ILE A 369 16.21 -5.02 -7.37
CA ILE A 369 17.55 -5.59 -7.23
C ILE A 369 18.33 -5.22 -8.49
N GLY A 370 19.13 -4.17 -8.42
CA GLY A 370 19.69 -3.54 -9.63
C GLY A 370 18.56 -3.05 -10.53
N THR A 371 18.62 -3.37 -11.81
CA THR A 371 17.59 -3.01 -12.79
C THR A 371 16.34 -3.89 -12.75
N ARG A 372 16.36 -4.99 -11.99
CA ARG A 372 15.24 -5.92 -11.91
C ARG A 372 14.23 -5.46 -10.86
N MET A 373 13.02 -5.12 -11.29
CA MET A 373 11.91 -4.82 -10.39
C MET A 373 11.53 -6.06 -9.57
N TYR A 374 11.30 -5.88 -8.27
CA TYR A 374 10.97 -6.95 -7.33
C TYR A 374 9.59 -6.77 -6.71
N SER A 375 9.21 -5.54 -6.38
CA SER A 375 7.92 -5.19 -5.78
C SER A 375 7.46 -3.80 -6.25
N GLY A 376 6.85 -3.02 -5.40
CA GLY A 376 6.55 -1.60 -5.55
C GLY A 376 7.07 -0.82 -4.35
N PHE A 377 6.81 0.47 -4.31
CA PHE A 377 7.18 1.33 -3.19
C PHE A 377 6.41 0.95 -1.91
N GLY A 378 5.12 0.58 -2.05
CA GLY A 378 4.26 0.31 -0.91
C GLY A 378 4.06 1.55 -0.04
N GLY A 379 3.81 1.33 1.25
CA GLY A 379 3.66 2.37 2.26
C GLY A 379 4.93 2.65 3.08
N GLN A 380 6.08 2.07 2.72
CA GLN A 380 7.31 2.21 3.51
C GLN A 380 7.67 3.68 3.76
N VAL A 381 7.70 4.50 2.71
CA VAL A 381 8.05 5.92 2.83
C VAL A 381 6.99 6.69 3.59
N ASP A 382 5.70 6.37 3.38
CA ASP A 382 4.58 7.01 4.05
C ASP A 382 4.72 6.90 5.57
N PHE A 383 4.97 5.69 6.08
CA PHE A 383 5.12 5.43 7.51
C PHE A 383 6.47 5.86 8.08
N ILE A 384 7.57 5.63 7.37
CA ILE A 384 8.90 6.07 7.81
C ILE A 384 8.91 7.59 7.96
N ARG A 385 8.36 8.33 7.00
CA ARG A 385 8.26 9.78 7.05
C ARG A 385 7.31 10.23 8.16
N GLY A 386 6.10 9.66 8.22
CA GLY A 386 5.12 10.00 9.25
C GLY A 386 5.64 9.77 10.66
N ALA A 387 6.37 8.67 10.91
CA ALA A 387 7.01 8.43 12.20
C ALA A 387 8.16 9.42 12.48
N ALA A 388 8.97 9.77 11.47
CA ALA A 388 10.05 10.76 11.64
C ALA A 388 9.52 12.16 11.96
N GLU A 389 8.34 12.52 11.45
CA GLU A 389 7.65 13.79 11.67
C GLU A 389 6.70 13.76 12.88
N GLY A 390 6.71 12.68 13.69
CA GLY A 390 5.83 12.51 14.84
C GLY A 390 5.78 13.76 15.73
N VAL A 391 4.57 14.31 15.92
CA VAL A 391 4.35 15.60 16.62
C VAL A 391 4.77 15.58 18.08
N ASP A 392 4.90 14.40 18.67
CA ASP A 392 5.40 14.21 20.05
C ASP A 392 6.93 14.09 20.13
N GLY A 393 7.63 14.09 18.99
CA GLY A 393 9.08 13.92 18.90
C GLY A 393 9.60 12.54 19.33
N GLN A 394 8.71 11.55 19.51
CA GLN A 394 9.06 10.21 20.01
C GLN A 394 8.94 9.12 18.92
N GLY A 395 8.68 9.49 17.68
CA GLY A 395 8.54 8.56 16.58
C GLY A 395 9.82 7.75 16.31
N LYS A 396 9.65 6.49 15.92
CA LYS A 396 10.73 5.52 15.64
C LYS A 396 10.59 4.97 14.22
N PRO A 397 11.13 5.67 13.20
CA PRO A 397 11.21 5.12 11.84
C PRO A 397 12.33 4.09 11.75
N ILE A 398 12.00 2.82 11.56
CA ILE A 398 12.91 1.66 11.65
C ILE A 398 12.97 0.93 10.31
N ILE A 399 14.18 0.70 9.82
CA ILE A 399 14.49 -0.25 8.75
C ILE A 399 15.14 -1.49 9.39
N ALA A 400 14.47 -2.62 9.31
CA ALA A 400 14.93 -3.90 9.85
C ALA A 400 15.34 -4.85 8.73
N ILE A 401 16.54 -5.40 8.80
CA ILE A 401 17.12 -6.22 7.75
C ILE A 401 18.10 -7.24 8.33
N VAL A 402 18.06 -8.51 7.88
CA VAL A 402 19.14 -9.46 8.16
C VAL A 402 20.40 -9.00 7.45
N SER A 403 21.54 -8.98 8.12
CA SER A 403 22.77 -8.39 7.60
C SER A 403 23.33 -9.07 6.34
N VAL A 404 23.02 -10.37 6.13
CA VAL A 404 23.43 -11.15 4.96
C VAL A 404 22.26 -11.90 4.34
N THR A 405 22.42 -12.25 3.07
CA THR A 405 21.52 -13.19 2.37
C THR A 405 21.81 -14.64 2.79
N ASN A 406 20.92 -15.58 2.47
CA ASN A 406 21.16 -17.02 2.69
C ASN A 406 22.44 -17.56 1.98
N LYS A 407 23.00 -16.78 1.03
CA LYS A 407 24.25 -17.10 0.33
C LYS A 407 25.45 -16.38 0.94
N GLY A 408 25.31 -15.73 2.09
CA GLY A 408 26.36 -14.99 2.77
C GLY A 408 26.71 -13.62 2.16
N THR A 409 25.96 -13.11 1.20
CA THR A 409 26.22 -11.79 0.61
C THR A 409 25.70 -10.69 1.53
N SER A 410 26.51 -9.67 1.80
CA SER A 410 26.13 -8.52 2.62
C SER A 410 24.95 -7.76 2.02
N LYS A 411 24.00 -7.36 2.86
CA LYS A 411 22.89 -6.45 2.51
C LYS A 411 23.15 -5.01 2.94
N ILE A 412 24.19 -4.77 3.76
CA ILE A 412 24.77 -3.45 3.94
C ILE A 412 25.91 -3.36 2.91
N VAL A 413 25.79 -2.40 1.98
CA VAL A 413 26.64 -2.34 0.78
C VAL A 413 27.34 -0.98 0.66
N PRO A 414 28.51 -0.90 0.00
CA PRO A 414 29.18 0.39 -0.25
C PRO A 414 28.31 1.37 -1.04
N THR A 415 27.66 0.88 -2.08
CA THR A 415 26.69 1.57 -2.93
C THR A 415 25.58 0.60 -3.31
N LEU A 416 24.36 1.08 -3.47
CA LEU A 416 23.28 0.25 -4.02
C LEU A 416 23.70 -0.29 -5.39
N LYS A 417 23.17 -1.46 -5.75
CA LYS A 417 23.43 -2.03 -7.07
C LYS A 417 23.04 -1.04 -8.18
N PRO A 418 23.84 -0.93 -9.25
CA PRO A 418 23.52 -0.05 -10.37
C PRO A 418 22.10 -0.30 -10.91
N GLY A 419 21.30 0.77 -11.03
CA GLY A 419 19.92 0.71 -11.48
C GLY A 419 18.89 0.40 -10.38
N ALA A 420 19.31 0.13 -9.13
CA ALA A 420 18.38 -0.04 -8.03
C ALA A 420 17.68 1.27 -7.65
N GLY A 421 16.38 1.18 -7.37
CA GLY A 421 15.59 2.30 -6.87
C GLY A 421 15.96 2.67 -5.44
N VAL A 422 15.92 3.96 -5.11
CA VAL A 422 16.00 4.45 -3.72
C VAL A 422 14.58 4.65 -3.23
N VAL A 423 14.04 3.66 -2.53
CA VAL A 423 12.67 3.73 -1.97
C VAL A 423 12.66 4.70 -0.79
N THR A 424 13.58 4.55 0.16
CA THR A 424 13.72 5.48 1.28
C THR A 424 15.08 6.16 1.23
N SER A 425 15.06 7.48 1.12
CA SER A 425 16.28 8.26 1.03
C SER A 425 17.01 8.31 2.38
N ARG A 426 18.33 8.57 2.34
CA ARG A 426 19.17 8.71 3.54
C ARG A 426 18.69 9.80 4.50
N ALA A 427 17.91 10.77 4.04
CA ALA A 427 17.35 11.82 4.88
C ALA A 427 16.20 11.33 5.78
N HIS A 428 15.48 10.27 5.36
CA HIS A 428 14.36 9.71 6.10
C HIS A 428 14.73 8.54 7.02
N VAL A 429 15.88 7.89 6.78
CA VAL A 429 16.32 6.72 7.55
C VAL A 429 16.93 7.15 8.87
N ASN A 430 16.29 6.79 9.99
CA ASN A 430 16.78 7.10 11.33
C ASN A 430 17.35 5.85 12.01
N TYR A 431 16.55 4.79 12.20
CA TYR A 431 17.00 3.55 12.83
C TYR A 431 17.19 2.46 11.79
N VAL A 432 18.32 1.77 11.87
CA VAL A 432 18.57 0.54 11.11
C VAL A 432 18.90 -0.56 12.12
N VAL A 433 18.22 -1.71 11.99
CA VAL A 433 18.38 -2.83 12.91
C VAL A 433 18.73 -4.09 12.13
N THR A 434 19.82 -4.73 12.54
CA THR A 434 20.19 -6.09 12.10
C THR A 434 20.27 -7.00 13.30
N GLU A 435 20.55 -8.28 13.11
CA GLU A 435 20.86 -9.21 14.20
C GLU A 435 22.17 -8.88 14.93
N GLN A 436 22.99 -7.96 14.38
CA GLN A 436 24.25 -7.50 14.98
C GLN A 436 24.06 -6.28 15.89
N GLY A 437 22.94 -5.56 15.81
CA GLY A 437 22.66 -4.39 16.66
C GLY A 437 21.77 -3.33 16.02
N ILE A 438 21.75 -2.16 16.64
CA ILE A 438 20.95 -0.99 16.27
C ILE A 438 21.87 0.17 15.90
N ALA A 439 21.67 0.76 14.72
CA ALA A 439 22.30 2.00 14.30
C ALA A 439 21.27 3.13 14.31
N ASN A 440 21.54 4.19 15.07
CA ASN A 440 20.78 5.45 15.00
C ASN A 440 21.54 6.43 14.09
N LEU A 441 20.93 6.78 12.96
CA LEU A 441 21.53 7.62 11.92
C LEU A 441 21.03 9.07 11.93
N PHE A 442 20.07 9.39 12.80
CA PHE A 442 19.52 10.75 12.86
C PHE A 442 20.59 11.74 13.34
N GLY A 443 20.75 12.86 12.64
CA GLY A 443 21.76 13.89 12.96
C GLY A 443 23.21 13.49 12.69
N LYS A 444 23.48 12.29 12.15
CA LYS A 444 24.82 11.80 11.88
C LYS A 444 25.35 12.26 10.52
N THR A 445 26.62 12.65 10.49
CA THR A 445 27.35 12.93 9.25
C THR A 445 27.51 11.65 8.41
N LEU A 446 27.84 11.76 7.12
CA LEU A 446 28.05 10.58 6.27
C LEU A 446 29.15 9.66 6.80
N ARG A 447 30.20 10.21 7.40
CA ARG A 447 31.29 9.48 8.05
C ARG A 447 30.77 8.66 9.24
N GLN A 448 29.98 9.28 10.10
CA GLN A 448 29.39 8.64 11.28
C GLN A 448 28.34 7.58 10.85
N ARG A 449 27.52 7.87 9.84
CA ARG A 449 26.57 6.90 9.28
C ARG A 449 27.27 5.63 8.80
N ALA A 450 28.35 5.80 8.03
CA ALA A 450 29.16 4.67 7.57
C ALA A 450 29.69 3.85 8.75
N TYR A 451 30.22 4.52 9.78
CA TYR A 451 30.67 3.84 11.01
C TYR A 451 29.55 3.01 11.63
N HIS A 452 28.41 3.64 11.96
CA HIS A 452 27.31 2.94 12.63
C HIS A 452 26.74 1.79 11.81
N LEU A 453 26.61 1.93 10.48
CA LEU A 453 26.13 0.86 9.59
C LEU A 453 27.13 -0.29 9.49
N ILE A 454 28.44 -0.02 9.47
CA ILE A 454 29.49 -1.03 9.46
C ILE A 454 29.46 -1.83 10.77
N GLN A 455 29.24 -1.18 11.93
CA GLN A 455 29.17 -1.88 13.22
C GLN A 455 28.02 -2.90 13.29
N ILE A 456 26.93 -2.67 12.57
CA ILE A 456 25.79 -3.59 12.51
C ILE A 456 25.81 -4.51 11.26
N ALA A 457 26.86 -4.44 10.44
CA ALA A 457 27.06 -5.37 9.35
C ALA A 457 27.57 -6.72 9.89
N HIS A 458 27.40 -7.78 9.10
CA HIS A 458 27.98 -9.08 9.44
C HIS A 458 29.52 -8.95 9.60
N PRO A 459 30.12 -9.55 10.64
CA PRO A 459 31.55 -9.38 10.94
C PRO A 459 32.46 -9.62 9.73
N ASP A 460 32.21 -10.65 8.93
CA ASP A 460 33.03 -11.02 7.77
C ASP A 460 33.08 -9.95 6.67
N HIS A 461 32.16 -8.99 6.69
CA HIS A 461 32.06 -7.93 5.66
C HIS A 461 32.55 -6.57 6.15
N ARG A 462 32.84 -6.38 7.46
CA ARG A 462 33.15 -5.06 8.04
C ARG A 462 34.41 -4.45 7.46
N GLU A 463 35.51 -5.22 7.36
CA GLU A 463 36.77 -4.74 6.80
C GLU A 463 36.61 -4.26 5.35
N ALA A 464 35.92 -5.04 4.52
CA ALA A 464 35.65 -4.66 3.14
C ALA A 464 34.81 -3.38 3.03
N LEU A 465 33.82 -3.22 3.93
CA LEU A 465 32.97 -2.03 4.00
C LEU A 465 33.76 -0.79 4.50
N GLU A 466 34.68 -0.95 5.46
CA GLU A 466 35.56 0.14 5.94
C GLU A 466 36.48 0.63 4.83
N LYS A 467 37.10 -0.27 4.08
CA LYS A 467 37.93 0.06 2.91
C LYS A 467 37.12 0.83 1.86
N ALA A 468 35.95 0.32 1.49
CA ALA A 468 35.08 0.97 0.52
C ALA A 468 34.56 2.32 1.02
N ALA A 469 34.29 2.47 2.32
CA ALA A 469 33.90 3.74 2.94
C ALA A 469 35.04 4.76 2.85
N PHE A 470 36.27 4.37 3.14
CA PHE A 470 37.44 5.22 2.98
C PHE A 470 37.62 5.68 1.53
N GLU A 471 37.52 4.76 0.58
CA GLU A 471 37.63 5.07 -0.85
C GLU A 471 36.54 6.05 -1.32
N ARG A 472 35.31 5.91 -0.80
CA ARG A 472 34.15 6.75 -1.17
C ARG A 472 34.17 8.10 -0.48
N LEU A 473 34.45 8.14 0.83
CA LEU A 473 34.32 9.33 1.68
C LEU A 473 35.64 10.09 1.85
N LYS A 474 36.78 9.52 1.43
CA LYS A 474 38.14 10.04 1.58
C LYS A 474 38.55 10.28 3.03
N CYS A 475 37.89 9.64 3.98
CA CYS A 475 38.21 9.63 5.40
C CYS A 475 37.74 8.34 6.06
N MET A 476 38.38 7.94 7.17
CA MET A 476 37.95 6.77 7.92
C MET A 476 36.60 7.01 8.59
N PRO A 477 35.68 6.02 8.57
CA PRO A 477 34.50 6.05 9.39
C PRO A 477 34.85 6.19 10.88
N GLN A 478 34.11 7.03 11.60
CA GLN A 478 34.30 7.27 13.05
C GLN A 478 32.95 7.55 13.70
N PRO A 479 32.78 7.27 15.03
CA PRO A 479 31.58 7.53 15.80
C PRO A 479 31.05 8.95 15.74
#